data_2eac1f0844288b11ae27d9c1695c8f98
#
_entry.id   2eac1f0844288b11ae27d9c1695c8f98
#
_cell.length_a   1.000
_cell.length_b   1.000
_cell.length_c   1.000
_cell.angle_alpha   90.00
_cell.angle_beta   90.00
_cell.angle_gamma   90.00
#
_symmetry.space_group_name_H-M   'P 1'
#
loop_
_entity.id
_entity.type
_entity.pdbx_description
1 polymer ?
#
loop_
_entity_poly.entity_id
_entity_poly.type
_entity_poly.pdbx_seq_one_letter_code
_entity_poly.pdbx_strand_id
1 'polypeptide(L)'
;MYQPDFPPVPFRLGLYPVVDSVQWIERLLDAGVRTLQLRIKDRRDEEVEADVVAAIALGRRYNARLFINDYWRLAIKHQAYGVHLGQEDLQATDLNAIRAAGLRLGVSTHDDMEIDVALAARPSYIALGHVFPTQTKQMPSAPQELEQLARHVERLSDYPTVAIGGISLARAPAVIATGVGSIAVVSAITQAADWRLATAQLLEIAGVGDE
;
A
#
# COMPACT_ATOMS: atom_id res chain seq x y z
N MET A 1 12.84 -17.26 -3.30
CA MET A 1 13.66 -16.10 -3.75
C MET A 1 12.76 -15.04 -4.35
N TYR A 2 12.96 -13.78 -3.98
CA TYR A 2 12.18 -12.65 -4.52
C TYR A 2 12.60 -12.35 -5.96
N GLN A 3 11.71 -12.61 -6.90
CA GLN A 3 11.92 -12.36 -8.34
C GLN A 3 10.61 -11.87 -8.94
N PRO A 4 10.26 -10.58 -8.73
CA PRO A 4 9.04 -10.04 -9.29
C PRO A 4 9.11 -9.92 -10.81
N ASP A 5 7.95 -10.01 -11.47
CA ASP A 5 7.81 -9.73 -12.89
C ASP A 5 7.67 -8.23 -13.18
N PHE A 6 7.57 -7.43 -12.13
CA PHE A 6 7.45 -5.97 -12.16
C PHE A 6 8.70 -5.37 -11.51
N PRO A 7 8.99 -4.08 -11.71
CA PRO A 7 10.14 -3.47 -11.04
C PRO A 7 10.10 -3.69 -9.53
N PRO A 8 11.25 -3.90 -8.89
CA PRO A 8 11.28 -4.19 -7.46
C PRO A 8 10.98 -2.96 -6.60
N VAL A 9 10.57 -3.22 -5.37
CA VAL A 9 10.50 -2.23 -4.30
C VAL A 9 11.49 -2.61 -3.20
N PRO A 10 11.85 -1.67 -2.31
CA PRO A 10 12.65 -2.02 -1.13
C PRO A 10 11.98 -3.11 -0.31
N PHE A 11 12.76 -3.96 0.35
CA PHE A 11 12.24 -5.03 1.20
C PHE A 11 11.34 -4.46 2.31
N ARG A 12 11.71 -3.33 2.88
CA ARG A 12 10.90 -2.62 3.86
C ARG A 12 10.41 -1.30 3.27
N LEU A 13 9.10 -1.17 3.12
CA LEU A 13 8.48 0.06 2.64
C LEU A 13 8.21 1.07 3.77
N GLY A 14 8.28 0.63 5.03
CA GLY A 14 8.07 1.49 6.17
C GLY A 14 6.62 1.92 6.36
N LEU A 15 6.42 3.15 6.80
CA LEU A 15 5.07 3.70 6.95
C LEU A 15 4.44 3.94 5.58
N TYR A 16 3.23 3.41 5.41
CA TYR A 16 2.53 3.41 4.13
C TYR A 16 1.10 3.95 4.30
N PRO A 17 0.89 5.27 4.38
CA PRO A 17 -0.45 5.83 4.46
C PRO A 17 -1.24 5.64 3.17
N VAL A 18 -2.53 5.33 3.31
CA VAL A 18 -3.49 5.25 2.21
C VAL A 18 -4.49 6.38 2.40
N VAL A 19 -4.57 7.29 1.42
CA VAL A 19 -5.36 8.52 1.53
C VAL A 19 -6.16 8.77 0.25
N ASP A 20 -7.17 9.62 0.34
CA ASP A 20 -8.16 9.83 -0.72
C ASP A 20 -8.07 11.20 -1.41
N SER A 21 -7.05 11.99 -1.12
CA SER A 21 -6.92 13.32 -1.71
C SER A 21 -5.46 13.73 -1.95
N VAL A 22 -5.27 14.59 -2.94
CA VAL A 22 -3.98 15.19 -3.24
C VAL A 22 -3.48 16.04 -2.08
N GLN A 23 -4.38 16.70 -1.36
CA GLN A 23 -4.01 17.48 -0.19
C GLN A 23 -3.36 16.63 0.89
N TRP A 24 -3.89 15.43 1.15
CA TRP A 24 -3.26 14.49 2.07
C TRP A 24 -1.91 14.00 1.57
N ILE A 25 -1.78 13.74 0.27
CA ILE A 25 -0.50 13.34 -0.32
C ILE A 25 0.56 14.41 -0.03
N GLU A 26 0.26 15.66 -0.31
CA GLU A 26 1.20 16.76 -0.08
C GLU A 26 1.59 16.92 1.39
N ARG A 27 0.60 16.89 2.29
CA ARG A 27 0.83 16.99 3.73
C ARG A 27 1.77 15.89 4.23
N LEU A 28 1.54 14.67 3.80
CA LEU A 28 2.32 13.51 4.26
C LEU A 28 3.74 13.54 3.70
N LEU A 29 3.91 13.94 2.46
CA LEU A 29 5.24 14.12 1.88
C LEU A 29 6.03 15.21 2.60
N ASP A 30 5.39 16.33 2.94
CA ASP A 30 5.99 17.39 3.74
C ASP A 30 6.38 16.90 5.14
N ALA A 31 5.65 15.94 5.68
CA ALA A 31 5.92 15.35 7.00
C ALA A 31 6.99 14.25 6.97
N GLY A 32 7.54 13.91 5.80
CA GLY A 32 8.63 12.94 5.69
C GLY A 32 8.23 11.55 5.22
N VAL A 33 6.96 11.30 4.95
CA VAL A 33 6.50 10.01 4.38
C VAL A 33 7.07 9.83 2.98
N ARG A 34 7.49 8.61 2.64
CA ARG A 34 8.06 8.31 1.33
C ARG A 34 7.39 7.15 0.60
N THR A 35 6.47 6.44 1.24
CA THR A 35 5.62 5.44 0.60
C THR A 35 4.18 5.75 0.93
N LEU A 36 3.32 5.90 -0.08
CA LEU A 36 1.92 6.23 0.14
C LEU A 36 1.07 5.82 -1.06
N GLN A 37 -0.24 5.80 -0.86
CA GLN A 37 -1.20 5.38 -1.89
C GLN A 37 -2.33 6.40 -1.99
N LEU A 38 -2.66 6.78 -3.22
CA LEU A 38 -3.88 7.52 -3.51
C LEU A 38 -4.99 6.51 -3.81
N ARG A 39 -6.04 6.51 -2.98
CA ARG A 39 -7.18 5.61 -3.10
C ARG A 39 -8.48 6.39 -3.15
N ILE A 40 -8.96 6.60 -4.38
CA ILE A 40 -10.25 7.26 -4.64
C ILE A 40 -11.16 6.18 -5.21
N LYS A 41 -12.28 5.92 -4.54
CA LYS A 41 -13.20 4.84 -4.93
C LYS A 41 -14.43 5.38 -5.64
N ASP A 42 -15.03 4.52 -6.48
CA ASP A 42 -16.35 4.73 -7.07
C ASP A 42 -16.46 5.97 -7.95
N ARG A 43 -15.36 6.31 -8.63
CA ARG A 43 -15.30 7.42 -9.60
C ARG A 43 -14.85 6.90 -10.95
N ARG A 44 -15.26 7.58 -12.01
CA ARG A 44 -14.80 7.29 -13.37
C ARG A 44 -13.39 7.87 -13.58
N ASP A 45 -12.64 7.30 -14.52
CA ASP A 45 -11.29 7.76 -14.83
C ASP A 45 -11.23 9.27 -15.09
N GLU A 46 -12.19 9.80 -15.84
CA GLU A 46 -12.26 11.23 -16.19
C GLU A 46 -12.41 12.14 -14.95
N GLU A 47 -13.05 11.62 -13.90
CA GLU A 47 -13.29 12.39 -12.68
C GLU A 47 -12.07 12.45 -11.78
N VAL A 48 -11.15 11.48 -11.87
CA VAL A 48 -9.98 11.38 -11.00
C VAL A 48 -8.67 11.70 -11.69
N GLU A 49 -8.65 11.84 -13.01
CA GLU A 49 -7.42 12.01 -13.77
C GLU A 49 -6.57 13.18 -13.29
N ALA A 50 -7.18 14.34 -13.04
CA ALA A 50 -6.45 15.50 -12.55
C ALA A 50 -5.78 15.25 -11.19
N ASP A 51 -6.46 14.54 -10.28
CA ASP A 51 -5.91 14.18 -8.98
C ASP A 51 -4.77 13.18 -9.11
N VAL A 52 -4.90 12.20 -10.00
CA VAL A 52 -3.85 11.23 -10.29
C VAL A 52 -2.60 11.93 -10.82
N VAL A 53 -2.76 12.83 -11.78
CA VAL A 53 -1.64 13.61 -12.35
C VAL A 53 -0.94 14.43 -11.27
N ALA A 54 -1.71 15.13 -10.44
CA ALA A 54 -1.16 15.96 -9.37
C ALA A 54 -0.42 15.13 -8.33
N ALA A 55 -0.98 14.00 -7.93
CA ALA A 55 -0.34 13.08 -6.98
C ALA A 55 0.97 12.53 -7.53
N ILE A 56 0.99 12.10 -8.80
CA ILE A 56 2.21 11.58 -9.44
C ILE A 56 3.29 12.66 -9.47
N ALA A 57 2.95 13.89 -9.81
CA ALA A 57 3.89 15.01 -9.83
C ALA A 57 4.50 15.25 -8.44
N LEU A 58 3.67 15.23 -7.39
CA LEU A 58 4.14 15.35 -6.02
C LEU A 58 5.05 14.19 -5.62
N GLY A 59 4.69 12.96 -5.98
CA GLY A 59 5.52 11.79 -5.70
C GLY A 59 6.92 11.92 -6.32
N ARG A 60 7.01 12.39 -7.55
CA ARG A 60 8.29 12.63 -8.22
C ARG A 60 9.10 13.73 -7.55
N ARG A 61 8.44 14.83 -7.21
CA ARG A 61 9.09 15.98 -6.56
C ARG A 61 9.79 15.60 -5.26
N TYR A 62 9.18 14.70 -4.49
CA TYR A 62 9.72 14.23 -3.22
C TYR A 62 10.50 12.93 -3.33
N ASN A 63 10.67 12.40 -4.55
CA ASN A 63 11.29 11.09 -4.78
C ASN A 63 10.61 9.99 -3.95
N ALA A 64 9.29 9.99 -3.92
CA ALA A 64 8.47 9.10 -3.13
C ALA A 64 7.94 7.92 -3.95
N ARG A 65 7.63 6.83 -3.25
CA ARG A 65 6.99 5.65 -3.80
C ARG A 65 5.47 5.82 -3.70
N LEU A 66 4.88 6.42 -4.72
CA LEU A 66 3.43 6.69 -4.75
C LEU A 66 2.73 5.66 -5.63
N PHE A 67 1.83 4.92 -5.01
CA PHE A 67 0.98 3.94 -5.69
C PHE A 67 -0.40 4.52 -5.97
N ILE A 68 -0.93 4.22 -7.15
CA ILE A 68 -2.31 4.57 -7.53
C ILE A 68 -3.16 3.31 -7.34
N ASN A 69 -4.22 3.41 -6.56
CA ASN A 69 -5.13 2.30 -6.33
C ASN A 69 -6.14 2.20 -7.47
N ASP A 70 -6.28 1.05 -8.08
CA ASP A 70 -7.25 0.64 -9.11
C ASP A 70 -7.08 1.28 -10.50
N TYR A 71 -6.85 2.57 -10.62
CA TYR A 71 -6.84 3.31 -11.90
C TYR A 71 -5.57 3.05 -12.70
N TRP A 72 -5.35 1.79 -13.07
CA TRP A 72 -4.11 1.36 -13.72
C TRP A 72 -3.90 1.97 -15.11
N ARG A 73 -4.97 2.23 -15.87
CA ARG A 73 -4.85 2.91 -17.18
C ARG A 73 -4.30 4.32 -17.05
N LEU A 74 -4.79 5.07 -16.06
CA LEU A 74 -4.28 6.41 -15.77
C LEU A 74 -2.86 6.37 -15.22
N ALA A 75 -2.56 5.38 -14.38
CA ALA A 75 -1.22 5.18 -13.85
C ALA A 75 -0.21 4.92 -14.98
N ILE A 76 -0.56 4.10 -15.97
CA ILE A 76 0.26 3.86 -17.16
C ILE A 76 0.40 5.13 -17.99
N LYS A 77 -0.72 5.79 -18.30
CA LYS A 77 -0.75 7.00 -19.12
C LYS A 77 0.17 8.10 -18.58
N HIS A 78 0.18 8.27 -17.27
CA HIS A 78 0.94 9.33 -16.60
C HIS A 78 2.19 8.83 -15.90
N GLN A 79 2.58 7.58 -16.12
CA GLN A 79 3.83 6.99 -15.63
C GLN A 79 3.98 7.10 -14.11
N ALA A 80 3.02 6.59 -13.37
CA ALA A 80 3.09 6.47 -11.92
C ALA A 80 4.26 5.58 -11.49
N TYR A 81 4.66 5.68 -10.23
CA TYR A 81 5.63 4.77 -9.64
C TYR A 81 5.12 3.32 -9.64
N GLY A 82 3.85 3.12 -9.30
CA GLY A 82 3.23 1.81 -9.26
C GLY A 82 1.72 1.87 -9.11
N VAL A 83 1.13 0.67 -9.15
CA VAL A 83 -0.31 0.43 -9.03
C VAL A 83 -0.55 -0.55 -7.89
N HIS A 84 -1.61 -0.34 -7.13
CA HIS A 84 -2.08 -1.28 -6.13
C HIS A 84 -3.45 -1.84 -6.53
N LEU A 85 -3.59 -3.17 -6.53
CA LEU A 85 -4.82 -3.86 -6.91
C LEU A 85 -5.31 -4.78 -5.80
N GLY A 86 -6.63 -4.82 -5.61
CA GLY A 86 -7.30 -5.86 -4.83
C GLY A 86 -7.46 -7.14 -5.62
N GLN A 87 -7.87 -8.22 -4.97
CA GLN A 87 -8.04 -9.54 -5.62
C GLN A 87 -9.06 -9.50 -6.75
N GLU A 88 -10.18 -8.79 -6.56
CA GLU A 88 -11.22 -8.67 -7.58
C GLU A 88 -10.70 -7.97 -8.83
N ASP A 89 -9.89 -6.93 -8.65
CA ASP A 89 -9.34 -6.12 -9.74
C ASP A 89 -8.20 -6.83 -10.47
N LEU A 90 -7.50 -7.72 -9.78
CA LEU A 90 -6.35 -8.44 -10.32
C LEU A 90 -6.72 -9.25 -11.57
N GLN A 91 -7.88 -9.92 -11.56
CA GLN A 91 -8.34 -10.74 -12.68
C GLN A 91 -8.88 -9.90 -13.84
N ALA A 92 -9.41 -8.72 -13.55
CA ALA A 92 -9.99 -7.83 -14.54
C ALA A 92 -8.97 -6.87 -15.17
N THR A 93 -7.72 -6.90 -14.72
CA THR A 93 -6.68 -5.96 -15.13
C THR A 93 -5.72 -6.60 -16.12
N ASP A 94 -5.29 -5.82 -17.11
CA ASP A 94 -4.22 -6.23 -18.03
C ASP A 94 -2.86 -6.05 -17.34
N LEU A 95 -2.41 -7.11 -16.66
CA LEU A 95 -1.13 -7.09 -15.96
C LEU A 95 0.06 -6.96 -16.92
N ASN A 96 -0.07 -7.46 -18.15
CA ASN A 96 0.97 -7.31 -19.16
C ASN A 96 1.19 -5.84 -19.54
N ALA A 97 0.10 -5.06 -19.60
CA ALA A 97 0.21 -3.62 -19.88
C ALA A 97 0.95 -2.88 -18.75
N ILE A 98 0.67 -3.23 -17.50
CA ILE A 98 1.36 -2.65 -16.34
C ILE A 98 2.85 -3.00 -16.37
N ARG A 99 3.15 -4.28 -16.63
CA ARG A 99 4.55 -4.76 -16.75
C ARG A 99 5.30 -4.05 -17.87
N ALA A 100 4.69 -3.98 -19.06
CA ALA A 100 5.29 -3.34 -20.23
C ALA A 100 5.55 -1.85 -19.99
N ALA A 101 4.71 -1.18 -19.21
CA ALA A 101 4.89 0.22 -18.84
C ALA A 101 5.98 0.44 -17.77
N GLY A 102 6.51 -0.61 -17.19
CA GLY A 102 7.56 -0.52 -16.17
C GLY A 102 7.08 -0.05 -14.81
N LEU A 103 5.80 -0.25 -14.48
CA LEU A 103 5.24 0.12 -13.18
C LEU A 103 5.37 -1.01 -12.18
N ARG A 104 5.51 -0.66 -10.90
CA ARG A 104 5.46 -1.62 -9.80
C ARG A 104 4.03 -2.03 -9.55
N LEU A 105 3.86 -3.24 -9.04
CA LEU A 105 2.55 -3.80 -8.72
C LEU A 105 2.52 -4.25 -7.26
N GLY A 106 1.56 -3.75 -6.50
CA GLY A 106 1.20 -4.25 -5.17
C GLY A 106 -0.15 -4.95 -5.22
N VAL A 107 -0.30 -6.03 -4.47
CA VAL A 107 -1.53 -6.83 -4.46
C VAL A 107 -1.98 -7.10 -3.03
N SER A 108 -3.26 -6.82 -2.73
CA SER A 108 -3.89 -7.15 -1.45
C SER A 108 -4.27 -8.62 -1.38
N THR A 109 -4.07 -9.23 -0.22
CA THR A 109 -4.46 -10.61 0.06
C THR A 109 -5.09 -10.73 1.45
N HIS A 110 -5.98 -11.73 1.64
CA HIS A 110 -6.73 -11.92 2.89
C HIS A 110 -6.54 -13.31 3.49
N ASP A 111 -6.06 -14.28 2.72
CA ASP A 111 -5.87 -15.66 3.15
C ASP A 111 -4.79 -16.35 2.31
N ASP A 112 -4.50 -17.61 2.64
CA ASP A 112 -3.48 -18.40 1.94
C ASP A 112 -3.77 -18.62 0.46
N MET A 113 -5.03 -18.78 0.08
CA MET A 113 -5.42 -18.96 -1.32
C MET A 113 -5.14 -17.70 -2.13
N GLU A 114 -5.45 -16.55 -1.57
CA GLU A 114 -5.19 -15.25 -2.21
C GLU A 114 -3.69 -14.95 -2.29
N ILE A 115 -2.93 -15.38 -1.28
CA ILE A 115 -1.46 -15.30 -1.34
C ILE A 115 -0.93 -16.15 -2.49
N ASP A 116 -1.44 -17.36 -2.70
CA ASP A 116 -1.05 -18.21 -3.83
C ASP A 116 -1.33 -17.52 -5.17
N VAL A 117 -2.50 -16.90 -5.31
CA VAL A 117 -2.86 -16.15 -6.53
C VAL A 117 -1.92 -14.95 -6.73
N ALA A 118 -1.63 -14.22 -5.66
CA ALA A 118 -0.71 -13.08 -5.72
C ALA A 118 0.70 -13.52 -6.10
N LEU A 119 1.22 -14.59 -5.51
CA LEU A 119 2.54 -15.12 -5.83
C LEU A 119 2.65 -15.56 -7.30
N ALA A 120 1.58 -16.11 -7.87
CA ALA A 120 1.53 -16.47 -9.29
C ALA A 120 1.67 -15.25 -10.20
N ALA A 121 1.18 -14.09 -9.79
CA ALA A 121 1.33 -12.84 -10.53
C ALA A 121 2.71 -12.19 -10.34
N ARG A 122 3.49 -12.64 -9.36
CA ARG A 122 4.83 -12.15 -9.04
C ARG A 122 4.90 -10.62 -8.90
N PRO A 123 4.08 -10.02 -8.01
CA PRO A 123 4.03 -8.58 -7.84
C PRO A 123 5.30 -8.03 -7.18
N SER A 124 5.40 -6.71 -7.11
CA SER A 124 6.52 -6.05 -6.41
C SER A 124 6.41 -6.22 -4.90
N TYR A 125 5.18 -6.18 -4.34
CA TYR A 125 4.93 -6.44 -2.92
C TYR A 125 3.57 -7.11 -2.73
N ILE A 126 3.38 -7.72 -1.56
CA ILE A 126 2.12 -8.34 -1.15
C ILE A 126 1.64 -7.68 0.14
N ALA A 127 0.39 -7.22 0.13
CA ALA A 127 -0.27 -6.68 1.31
C ALA A 127 -1.11 -7.77 1.98
N LEU A 128 -1.03 -7.82 3.30
CA LEU A 128 -1.66 -8.82 4.17
C LEU A 128 -2.67 -8.12 5.07
N GLY A 129 -3.92 -8.44 4.96
CA GLY A 129 -5.00 -7.86 5.78
C GLY A 129 -6.27 -8.72 5.72
N HIS A 130 -7.33 -8.31 6.39
CA HIS A 130 -7.31 -7.27 7.45
C HIS A 130 -6.64 -7.83 8.70
N VAL A 131 -5.73 -7.07 9.33
CA VAL A 131 -5.13 -7.53 10.59
C VAL A 131 -6.13 -7.39 11.72
N PHE A 132 -6.78 -6.24 11.83
CA PHE A 132 -7.78 -5.93 12.84
C PHE A 132 -9.09 -5.48 12.21
N PRO A 133 -10.21 -5.49 12.96
CA PRO A 133 -11.45 -4.89 12.49
C PRO A 133 -11.25 -3.42 12.11
N THR A 134 -11.87 -2.98 11.01
CA THR A 134 -11.79 -1.60 10.55
C THR A 134 -13.17 -1.06 10.21
N GLN A 135 -13.36 0.24 10.43
CA GLN A 135 -14.57 0.97 10.02
C GLN A 135 -14.41 1.68 8.68
N THR A 136 -13.19 1.72 8.14
CA THR A 136 -12.88 2.46 6.90
C THR A 136 -13.45 1.77 5.67
N LYS A 137 -13.67 0.48 5.75
CA LYS A 137 -14.09 -0.37 4.63
C LYS A 137 -14.90 -1.53 5.18
N GLN A 138 -15.94 -1.94 4.44
CA GLN A 138 -16.67 -3.15 4.75
C GLN A 138 -15.76 -4.37 4.50
N MET A 139 -15.68 -5.27 5.49
CA MET A 139 -14.80 -6.43 5.42
C MET A 139 -15.58 -7.68 4.99
N PRO A 140 -15.30 -8.22 3.79
CA PRO A 140 -15.90 -9.50 3.39
C PRO A 140 -15.24 -10.71 4.07
N SER A 141 -14.09 -10.54 4.71
CA SER A 141 -13.32 -11.62 5.36
C SER A 141 -13.07 -11.30 6.84
N ALA A 142 -12.80 -12.35 7.64
CA ALA A 142 -12.46 -12.19 9.05
C ALA A 142 -11.08 -11.55 9.23
N PRO A 143 -10.85 -10.80 10.33
CA PRO A 143 -9.52 -10.29 10.65
C PRO A 143 -8.51 -11.43 10.83
N GLN A 144 -7.25 -11.15 10.43
CA GLN A 144 -6.20 -12.17 10.48
C GLN A 144 -5.68 -12.46 11.89
N GLU A 145 -5.69 -11.52 12.78
CA GLU A 145 -4.96 -11.58 14.05
C GLU A 145 -3.42 -11.59 13.85
N LEU A 146 -2.70 -11.20 14.90
CA LEU A 146 -1.24 -11.06 14.85
C LEU A 146 -0.51 -12.38 14.61
N GLU A 147 -1.00 -13.47 15.19
CA GLU A 147 -0.39 -14.80 15.03
C GLU A 147 -0.45 -15.27 13.58
N GLN A 148 -1.60 -15.10 12.93
CA GLN A 148 -1.75 -15.47 11.53
C GLN A 148 -0.94 -14.54 10.63
N LEU A 149 -0.90 -13.25 10.95
CA LEU A 149 -0.03 -12.30 10.22
C LEU A 149 1.42 -12.75 10.30
N ALA A 150 1.91 -13.11 11.49
CA ALA A 150 3.28 -13.58 11.67
C ALA A 150 3.58 -14.83 10.83
N ARG A 151 2.63 -15.77 10.73
CA ARG A 151 2.79 -16.96 9.86
C ARG A 151 2.87 -16.59 8.39
N HIS A 152 2.03 -15.67 7.93
CA HIS A 152 2.07 -15.21 6.54
C HIS A 152 3.37 -14.47 6.23
N VAL A 153 3.86 -13.64 7.16
CA VAL A 153 5.14 -12.95 7.02
C VAL A 153 6.29 -13.96 6.93
N GLU A 154 6.29 -15.00 7.76
CA GLU A 154 7.30 -16.06 7.71
C GLU A 154 7.26 -16.81 6.38
N ARG A 155 6.05 -17.16 5.89
CA ARG A 155 5.86 -17.77 4.57
C ARG A 155 6.44 -16.92 3.44
N LEU A 156 6.31 -15.59 3.57
CA LEU A 156 6.76 -14.61 2.58
C LEU A 156 8.07 -13.95 2.99
N SER A 157 8.96 -14.67 3.69
CA SER A 157 10.16 -14.10 4.29
C SER A 157 11.10 -13.40 3.30
N ASP A 158 11.08 -13.80 2.02
CA ASP A 158 11.87 -13.17 0.97
C ASP A 158 11.14 -12.03 0.26
N TYR A 159 9.87 -11.82 0.57
CA TYR A 159 9.01 -10.89 -0.16
C TYR A 159 8.78 -9.60 0.62
N PRO A 160 8.77 -8.43 -0.05
CA PRO A 160 8.29 -7.21 0.59
C PRO A 160 6.82 -7.37 0.98
N THR A 161 6.51 -7.20 2.26
CA THR A 161 5.15 -7.34 2.79
C THR A 161 4.65 -6.06 3.44
N VAL A 162 3.35 -5.85 3.37
CA VAL A 162 2.65 -4.71 3.96
C VAL A 162 1.49 -5.24 4.78
N ALA A 163 1.43 -4.90 6.06
CA ALA A 163 0.25 -5.20 6.87
C ALA A 163 -0.77 -4.07 6.75
N ILE A 164 -2.04 -4.42 6.59
CA ILE A 164 -3.12 -3.44 6.44
C ILE A 164 -4.36 -3.88 7.23
N GLY A 165 -5.15 -2.93 7.67
CA GLY A 165 -6.45 -3.14 8.29
C GLY A 165 -6.47 -2.85 9.77
N GLY A 166 -7.08 -1.73 10.17
CA GLY A 166 -7.32 -1.37 11.56
C GLY A 166 -6.07 -1.07 12.37
N ILE A 167 -4.96 -0.74 11.73
CA ILE A 167 -3.70 -0.47 12.42
C ILE A 167 -3.73 0.95 12.98
N SER A 168 -3.76 1.04 14.31
CA SER A 168 -3.67 2.29 15.06
C SER A 168 -2.24 2.52 15.53
N LEU A 169 -1.97 3.71 16.03
CA LEU A 169 -0.67 4.02 16.66
C LEU A 169 -0.38 3.04 17.81
N ALA A 170 -1.38 2.72 18.64
CA ALA A 170 -1.21 1.80 19.76
C ALA A 170 -0.88 0.37 19.30
N ARG A 171 -1.43 -0.07 18.16
CA ARG A 171 -1.23 -1.42 17.61
C ARG A 171 0.03 -1.56 16.76
N ALA A 172 0.55 -0.46 16.23
CA ALA A 172 1.66 -0.47 15.28
C ALA A 172 2.91 -1.22 15.80
N PRO A 173 3.37 -1.06 17.06
CA PRO A 173 4.55 -1.80 17.53
C PRO A 173 4.38 -3.32 17.47
N ALA A 174 3.21 -3.85 17.86
CA ALA A 174 2.94 -5.28 17.82
C ALA A 174 2.89 -5.80 16.38
N VAL A 175 2.36 -5.02 15.46
CA VAL A 175 2.33 -5.38 14.04
C VAL A 175 3.74 -5.44 13.46
N ILE A 176 4.57 -4.43 13.73
CA ILE A 176 5.98 -4.41 13.29
C ILE A 176 6.77 -5.58 13.89
N ALA A 177 6.47 -5.97 15.12
CA ALA A 177 7.13 -7.10 15.78
C ALA A 177 6.90 -8.44 15.08
N THR A 178 5.90 -8.57 14.21
CA THR A 178 5.69 -9.77 13.39
C THR A 178 6.77 -9.97 12.32
N GLY A 179 7.58 -8.95 12.05
CA GLY A 179 8.58 -8.97 10.99
C GLY A 179 8.10 -8.39 9.66
N VAL A 180 6.85 -7.95 9.58
CA VAL A 180 6.33 -7.29 8.37
C VAL A 180 7.14 -6.05 8.03
N GLY A 181 7.41 -5.83 6.74
CA GLY A 181 8.28 -4.74 6.30
C GLY A 181 7.62 -3.37 6.25
N SER A 182 6.29 -3.31 6.35
CA SER A 182 5.55 -2.06 6.20
C SER A 182 4.20 -2.16 6.90
N ILE A 183 3.71 -1.02 7.36
CA ILE A 183 2.34 -0.90 7.88
C ILE A 183 1.59 0.16 7.09
N ALA A 184 0.43 -0.23 6.56
CA ALA A 184 -0.47 0.69 5.89
C ALA A 184 -1.52 1.20 6.89
N VAL A 185 -1.70 2.50 6.92
CA VAL A 185 -2.61 3.18 7.85
C VAL A 185 -3.54 4.13 7.09
N VAL A 186 -4.73 4.32 7.62
CA VAL A 186 -5.72 5.27 7.10
C VAL A 186 -6.15 6.20 8.22
N SER A 187 -7.10 5.77 9.04
CA SER A 187 -7.71 6.60 10.09
C SER A 187 -6.74 6.95 11.21
N ALA A 188 -5.70 6.17 11.43
CA ALA A 188 -4.66 6.50 12.41
C ALA A 188 -4.04 7.88 12.16
N ILE A 189 -4.04 8.33 10.93
CA ILE A 189 -3.55 9.66 10.53
C ILE A 189 -4.71 10.59 10.23
N THR A 190 -5.61 10.21 9.33
CA THR A 190 -6.65 11.11 8.81
C THR A 190 -7.69 11.51 9.83
N GLN A 191 -7.89 10.71 10.88
CA GLN A 191 -8.82 10.99 11.98
C GLN A 191 -8.11 11.35 13.29
N ALA A 192 -6.79 11.49 13.29
CA ALA A 192 -6.04 11.90 14.46
C ALA A 192 -6.34 13.37 14.81
N ALA A 193 -6.39 13.68 16.11
CA ALA A 193 -6.53 15.05 16.56
C ALA A 193 -5.33 15.93 16.12
N ASP A 194 -4.15 15.33 16.13
CA ASP A 194 -2.91 15.94 15.60
C ASP A 194 -2.29 14.95 14.60
N TRP A 195 -2.66 15.09 13.33
CA TRP A 195 -2.18 14.18 12.28
C TRP A 195 -0.67 14.26 12.08
N ARG A 196 -0.08 15.43 12.29
CA ARG A 196 1.36 15.62 12.11
C ARG A 196 2.14 14.87 13.20
N LEU A 197 1.68 14.95 14.43
CA LEU A 197 2.28 14.19 15.54
C LEU A 197 2.09 12.69 15.34
N ALA A 198 0.88 12.26 14.98
CA ALA A 198 0.60 10.85 14.71
C ALA A 198 1.52 10.29 13.59
N THR A 199 1.71 11.06 12.51
CA THR A 199 2.61 10.69 11.42
C THR A 199 4.04 10.56 11.90
N ALA A 200 4.53 11.51 12.68
CA ALA A 200 5.90 11.47 13.22
C ALA A 200 6.12 10.24 14.11
N GLN A 201 5.15 9.92 14.97
CA GLN A 201 5.22 8.75 15.85
C GLN A 201 5.18 7.44 15.07
N LEU A 202 4.35 7.36 14.02
CA LEU A 202 4.28 6.18 13.16
C LEU A 202 5.56 6.01 12.33
N LEU A 203 6.16 7.10 11.86
CA LEU A 203 7.45 7.06 11.17
C LEU A 203 8.56 6.56 12.09
N GLU A 204 8.54 6.93 13.35
CA GLU A 204 9.51 6.45 14.34
C GLU A 204 9.39 4.93 14.53
N ILE A 205 8.16 4.40 14.53
CA ILE A 205 7.89 2.95 14.68
C ILE A 205 8.25 2.17 13.42
N ALA A 206 7.81 2.63 12.26
CA ALA A 206 7.88 1.87 11.01
C ALA A 206 9.02 2.31 10.08
N GLY A 207 9.53 3.52 10.22
CA GLY A 207 10.53 4.09 9.33
C GLY A 207 9.96 4.61 8.01
N VAL A 208 10.84 5.16 7.18
CA VAL A 208 10.50 5.68 5.84
C VAL A 208 10.69 4.63 4.74
N GLY A 209 11.13 3.45 5.08
CA GLY A 209 11.50 2.39 4.16
C GLY A 209 13.01 2.35 3.89
N ASP A 210 13.45 1.23 3.33
CA ASP A 210 14.85 1.05 2.95
C ASP A 210 15.16 1.84 1.67
N GLU A 211 16.44 2.07 1.39
CA GLU A 211 16.90 2.69 0.14
C GLU A 211 16.96 1.69 -1.01
#